data_9fe1a09363cb2eca1b1d0a053612b0f3
#
_entry.id   9fe1a09363cb2eca1b1d0a053612b0f3
#
_cell.length_a   1.000
_cell.length_b   1.000
_cell.length_c   1.000
_cell.angle_alpha   90.00
_cell.angle_beta   90.00
_cell.angle_gamma   90.00
#
_symmetry.space_group_name_H-M   'P 1'
#
loop_
_entity.id
_entity.type
_entity.pdbx_description
1 polymer ?
#
loop_
_entity_poly.entity_id
_entity_poly.type
_entity_poly.pdbx_seq_one_letter_code
_entity_poly.pdbx_strand_id
1 'polypeptide(L)'
;MKTLGIVGFGGMGEFHARQLKQMADVHVAVVVDPDGKNLERARTLFARGETKFSLNLESVLEEGVDGWIVASSTATHIQITRTILEAGGCILLEKPIAATASEALTLAPLVDADSKNLMMGHTLLWHRQFQLLTKELKNRGPIRAIHATRPRSADHRTRYPGETPFSLTMVHDLYTVFALVGGAQPKKLSAQQREHQLGGVDVAHAQLTWPDGVLAGLRADYLIPIDAAADVARDELEISGDGWSIRLPYDKGFLEVVDQGEVTKIKCELPERVGVNNFYEDAVRNELEHFIALLNDNVAVPIGARYQDACQIQEWIDRLIALAKGDD
;
A
#
# COMPACT_ATOMS: atom_id res chain seq x y z
N MET A 1 -1.63 -11.72 23.69
CA MET A 1 -2.59 -10.79 23.06
C MET A 1 -1.89 -9.46 22.91
N LYS A 2 -1.85 -8.90 21.70
CA LYS A 2 -1.25 -7.58 21.42
C LYS A 2 -2.31 -6.48 21.50
N THR A 3 -1.91 -5.33 22.01
CA THR A 3 -2.74 -4.12 22.09
C THR A 3 -2.33 -3.13 21.01
N LEU A 4 -3.29 -2.65 20.20
CA LEU A 4 -3.03 -1.72 19.12
C LEU A 4 -3.83 -0.42 19.27
N GLY A 5 -3.21 0.68 18.82
CA GLY A 5 -3.86 1.96 18.62
C GLY A 5 -4.13 2.20 17.13
N ILE A 6 -5.21 2.90 16.82
CA ILE A 6 -5.53 3.35 15.45
C ILE A 6 -5.61 4.87 15.44
N VAL A 7 -4.87 5.52 14.55
CA VAL A 7 -4.94 6.98 14.33
C VAL A 7 -5.48 7.25 12.93
N GLY A 8 -6.63 7.93 12.89
CA GLY A 8 -7.45 8.10 11.69
C GLY A 8 -8.49 6.98 11.55
N PHE A 9 -9.76 7.33 11.63
CA PHE A 9 -10.90 6.41 11.46
C PHE A 9 -11.76 6.78 10.24
N GLY A 10 -11.05 7.16 9.17
CA GLY A 10 -11.61 7.26 7.81
C GLY A 10 -11.86 5.87 7.22
N GLY A 11 -11.95 5.78 5.88
CA GLY A 11 -12.22 4.51 5.19
C GLY A 11 -11.20 3.42 5.52
N MET A 12 -9.89 3.70 5.43
CA MET A 12 -8.84 2.70 5.70
C MET A 12 -8.72 2.37 7.19
N GLY A 13 -8.80 3.35 8.09
CA GLY A 13 -8.75 3.08 9.53
C GLY A 13 -9.92 2.21 10.00
N GLU A 14 -11.14 2.46 9.50
CA GLU A 14 -12.29 1.60 9.75
C GLU A 14 -12.09 0.20 9.14
N PHE A 15 -11.47 0.11 7.97
CA PHE A 15 -11.19 -1.16 7.31
C PHE A 15 -10.20 -2.01 8.13
N HIS A 16 -9.09 -1.44 8.57
CA HIS A 16 -8.16 -2.09 9.50
C HIS A 16 -8.85 -2.52 10.80
N ALA A 17 -9.64 -1.64 11.40
CA ALA A 17 -10.37 -1.92 12.63
C ALA A 17 -11.31 -3.12 12.51
N ARG A 18 -12.01 -3.26 11.38
CA ARG A 18 -12.88 -4.42 11.08
C ARG A 18 -12.11 -5.72 10.99
N GLN A 19 -10.92 -5.70 10.37
CA GLN A 19 -10.06 -6.87 10.30
C GLN A 19 -9.50 -7.24 11.68
N LEU A 20 -8.96 -6.27 12.43
CA LEU A 20 -8.43 -6.49 13.77
C LEU A 20 -9.48 -7.07 14.74
N LYS A 21 -10.73 -6.59 14.65
CA LYS A 21 -11.83 -7.09 15.48
C LYS A 21 -12.09 -8.59 15.32
N GLN A 22 -11.70 -9.17 14.17
CA GLN A 22 -11.85 -10.60 13.87
C GLN A 22 -10.61 -11.43 14.27
N MET A 23 -9.56 -10.78 14.81
CA MET A 23 -8.33 -11.45 15.25
C MET A 23 -8.40 -11.77 16.74
N ALA A 24 -8.24 -13.06 17.09
CA ALA A 24 -8.43 -13.52 18.48
C ALA A 24 -7.34 -12.98 19.44
N ASP A 25 -6.12 -12.77 18.94
CA ASP A 25 -4.95 -12.42 19.73
C ASP A 25 -4.62 -10.92 19.73
N VAL A 26 -5.58 -10.08 19.32
CA VAL A 26 -5.41 -8.63 19.21
C VAL A 26 -6.55 -7.90 19.90
N HIS A 27 -6.19 -6.83 20.58
CA HIS A 27 -7.14 -5.87 21.16
C HIS A 27 -6.86 -4.47 20.64
N VAL A 28 -7.88 -3.79 20.10
CA VAL A 28 -7.79 -2.36 19.76
C VAL A 28 -8.07 -1.56 21.02
N ALA A 29 -7.02 -1.10 21.67
CA ALA A 29 -7.11 -0.38 22.96
C ALA A 29 -7.48 1.10 22.78
N VAL A 30 -7.06 1.71 21.66
CA VAL A 30 -7.21 3.15 21.41
C VAL A 30 -7.63 3.40 19.97
N VAL A 31 -8.58 4.32 19.78
CA VAL A 31 -8.89 4.92 18.46
C VAL A 31 -8.84 6.44 18.58
N VAL A 32 -8.07 7.07 17.70
CA VAL A 32 -7.90 8.52 17.64
C VAL A 32 -8.40 9.04 16.29
N ASP A 33 -9.28 10.03 16.33
CA ASP A 33 -9.70 10.76 15.14
C ASP A 33 -10.18 12.17 15.53
N PRO A 34 -9.77 13.24 14.85
CA PRO A 34 -10.23 14.59 15.17
C PRO A 34 -11.70 14.84 14.82
N ASP A 35 -12.31 14.00 13.96
CA ASP A 35 -13.75 14.07 13.66
C ASP A 35 -14.57 13.20 14.63
N GLY A 36 -15.40 13.85 15.45
CA GLY A 36 -16.31 13.17 16.36
C GLY A 36 -17.25 12.17 15.67
N LYS A 37 -17.63 12.38 14.41
CA LYS A 37 -18.47 11.45 13.64
C LYS A 37 -17.73 10.14 13.37
N ASN A 38 -16.43 10.22 13.05
CA ASN A 38 -15.60 9.04 12.88
C ASN A 38 -15.50 8.26 14.20
N LEU A 39 -15.33 8.95 15.32
CA LEU A 39 -15.30 8.31 16.64
C LEU A 39 -16.64 7.65 17.03
N GLU A 40 -17.79 8.22 16.63
CA GLU A 40 -19.09 7.55 16.84
C GLU A 40 -19.22 6.25 16.06
N ARG A 41 -18.69 6.20 14.81
CA ARG A 41 -18.60 4.93 14.06
C ARG A 41 -17.68 3.93 14.74
N ALA A 42 -16.53 4.41 15.26
CA ALA A 42 -15.60 3.56 16.02
C ALA A 42 -16.25 3.01 17.30
N ARG A 43 -16.97 3.85 18.08
CA ARG A 43 -17.72 3.40 19.27
C ARG A 43 -18.75 2.33 18.93
N THR A 44 -19.46 2.49 17.81
CA THR A 44 -20.41 1.49 17.33
C THR A 44 -19.73 0.16 16.99
N LEU A 45 -18.56 0.21 16.33
CA LEU A 45 -17.81 -0.99 15.98
C LEU A 45 -17.27 -1.71 17.23
N PHE A 46 -16.80 -0.98 18.24
CA PHE A 46 -16.18 -1.52 19.46
C PHE A 46 -17.10 -1.43 20.70
N ALA A 47 -18.43 -1.38 20.52
CA ALA A 47 -19.41 -1.14 21.58
C ALA A 47 -19.36 -2.12 22.78
N ARG A 48 -18.69 -3.26 22.67
CA ARG A 48 -18.56 -4.30 23.71
C ARG A 48 -17.13 -4.46 24.24
N GLY A 49 -16.23 -3.51 23.95
CA GLY A 49 -14.82 -3.60 24.31
C GLY A 49 -14.36 -2.48 25.25
N GLU A 50 -13.15 -2.60 25.75
CA GLU A 50 -12.47 -1.60 26.59
C GLU A 50 -11.67 -0.59 25.73
N THR A 51 -12.13 -0.29 24.52
CA THR A 51 -11.47 0.63 23.59
C THR A 51 -11.67 2.08 24.05
N LYS A 52 -10.57 2.82 24.19
CA LYS A 52 -10.58 4.25 24.46
C LYS A 52 -10.70 5.05 23.16
N PHE A 53 -11.45 6.14 23.18
CA PHE A 53 -11.65 7.00 22.01
C PHE A 53 -11.21 8.41 22.34
N SER A 54 -10.35 8.99 21.49
CA SER A 54 -9.82 10.34 21.69
C SER A 54 -9.85 11.18 20.41
N LEU A 55 -10.08 12.48 20.58
CA LEU A 55 -9.91 13.48 19.51
C LEU A 55 -8.43 13.85 19.28
N ASN A 56 -7.55 13.52 20.23
CA ASN A 56 -6.17 13.97 20.29
C ASN A 56 -5.25 12.79 20.62
N LEU A 57 -4.19 12.63 19.81
CA LEU A 57 -3.21 11.56 19.95
C LEU A 57 -2.39 11.69 21.24
N GLU A 58 -1.91 12.90 21.56
CA GLU A 58 -1.04 13.15 22.71
C GLU A 58 -1.68 12.73 24.04
N SER A 59 -3.02 12.82 24.13
CA SER A 59 -3.75 12.43 25.33
C SER A 59 -3.79 10.91 25.61
N VAL A 60 -3.34 10.11 24.65
CA VAL A 60 -3.44 8.64 24.70
C VAL A 60 -2.12 7.91 24.36
N LEU A 61 -1.02 8.63 24.18
CA LEU A 61 0.29 8.03 23.88
C LEU A 61 0.78 7.11 25.01
N GLU A 62 0.43 7.41 26.26
CA GLU A 62 0.85 6.65 27.44
C GLU A 62 -0.06 5.43 27.75
N GLU A 63 -1.05 5.12 26.90
CA GLU A 63 -1.97 3.99 27.11
C GLU A 63 -1.31 2.60 26.97
N GLY A 64 -0.01 2.55 26.66
CA GLY A 64 0.77 1.30 26.66
C GLY A 64 0.38 0.33 25.56
N VAL A 65 0.08 0.83 24.36
CA VAL A 65 -0.15 -0.03 23.19
C VAL A 65 1.16 -0.60 22.64
N ASP A 66 1.12 -1.82 22.13
CA ASP A 66 2.28 -2.48 21.53
C ASP A 66 2.63 -1.90 20.15
N GLY A 67 1.65 -1.35 19.44
CA GLY A 67 1.85 -0.76 18.13
C GLY A 67 0.69 0.12 17.67
N TRP A 68 0.95 0.96 16.67
CA TRP A 68 0.01 1.92 16.12
C TRP A 68 -0.24 1.67 14.64
N ILE A 69 -1.48 1.80 14.19
CA ILE A 69 -1.85 1.88 12.78
C ILE A 69 -2.18 3.33 12.49
N VAL A 70 -1.42 3.96 11.60
CA VAL A 70 -1.64 5.34 11.15
C VAL A 70 -2.31 5.30 9.79
N ALA A 71 -3.60 5.60 9.75
CA ALA A 71 -4.48 5.60 8.58
C ALA A 71 -5.23 6.93 8.43
N SER A 72 -4.56 8.01 8.76
CA SER A 72 -5.03 9.39 8.63
C SER A 72 -4.90 9.91 7.19
N SER A 73 -5.09 11.20 6.94
CA SER A 73 -4.78 11.81 5.65
C SER A 73 -3.27 11.94 5.44
N THR A 74 -2.80 11.80 4.19
CA THR A 74 -1.37 11.91 3.81
C THR A 74 -0.70 13.14 4.42
N ALA A 75 -1.38 14.28 4.42
CA ALA A 75 -0.86 15.55 4.96
C ALA A 75 -0.51 15.50 6.47
N THR A 76 -1.05 14.55 7.22
CA THR A 76 -0.80 14.41 8.66
C THR A 76 0.12 13.23 9.01
N HIS A 77 0.49 12.39 8.04
CA HIS A 77 1.30 11.19 8.25
C HIS A 77 2.61 11.50 8.98
N ILE A 78 3.38 12.48 8.50
CA ILE A 78 4.71 12.79 9.05
C ILE A 78 4.62 13.27 10.50
N GLN A 79 3.70 14.18 10.80
CA GLN A 79 3.54 14.70 12.16
C GLN A 79 3.12 13.61 13.13
N ILE A 80 2.08 12.85 12.80
CA ILE A 80 1.57 11.75 13.64
C ILE A 80 2.64 10.68 13.86
N THR A 81 3.31 10.26 12.77
CA THR A 81 4.39 9.26 12.82
C THR A 81 5.53 9.72 13.71
N ARG A 82 5.98 10.97 13.56
CA ARG A 82 7.00 11.58 14.42
C ARG A 82 6.62 11.50 15.89
N THR A 83 5.41 11.96 16.23
CA THR A 83 4.92 11.97 17.62
C THR A 83 4.94 10.57 18.23
N ILE A 84 4.52 9.54 17.48
CA ILE A 84 4.51 8.16 17.99
C ILE A 84 5.94 7.61 18.11
N LEU A 85 6.82 7.84 17.12
CA LEU A 85 8.21 7.37 17.15
C LEU A 85 9.02 8.03 18.28
N GLU A 86 8.83 9.33 18.54
CA GLU A 86 9.46 10.07 19.65
C GLU A 86 9.00 9.51 21.02
N ALA A 87 7.80 8.97 21.10
CA ALA A 87 7.29 8.26 22.27
C ALA A 87 7.76 6.78 22.34
N GLY A 88 8.60 6.32 21.38
CA GLY A 88 9.12 4.94 21.34
C GLY A 88 8.13 3.92 20.78
N GLY A 89 7.07 4.35 20.09
CA GLY A 89 6.06 3.46 19.51
C GLY A 89 6.50 2.81 18.20
N CYS A 90 5.89 1.66 17.87
CA CYS A 90 6.02 0.98 16.57
C CYS A 90 4.79 1.26 15.70
N ILE A 91 4.99 1.41 14.39
CA ILE A 91 3.95 1.91 13.48
C ILE A 91 3.79 1.03 12.24
N LEU A 92 2.54 0.76 11.88
CA LEU A 92 2.10 0.46 10.52
C LEU A 92 1.52 1.75 9.93
N LEU A 93 2.23 2.34 8.95
CA LEU A 93 1.86 3.61 8.31
C LEU A 93 1.24 3.37 6.94
N GLU A 94 0.04 3.89 6.72
CA GLU A 94 -0.61 3.86 5.40
C GLU A 94 0.16 4.65 4.33
N LYS A 95 0.00 4.19 3.09
CA LYS A 95 0.55 4.84 1.90
C LYS A 95 -0.29 6.09 1.49
N PRO A 96 0.33 7.07 0.77
CA PRO A 96 1.76 7.25 0.61
C PRO A 96 2.40 7.68 1.93
N ILE A 97 3.72 7.50 2.07
CA ILE A 97 4.42 7.84 3.31
C ILE A 97 4.27 9.32 3.68
N ALA A 98 4.33 10.20 2.68
CA ALA A 98 4.23 11.65 2.81
C ALA A 98 3.76 12.26 1.48
N ALA A 99 3.51 13.56 1.46
CA ALA A 99 3.23 14.30 0.23
C ALA A 99 4.47 14.44 -0.67
N THR A 100 5.68 14.48 -0.07
CA THR A 100 6.96 14.56 -0.78
C THR A 100 8.04 13.69 -0.13
N ALA A 101 9.05 13.31 -0.92
CA ALA A 101 10.21 12.58 -0.39
C ALA A 101 10.99 13.39 0.66
N SER A 102 11.07 14.71 0.50
CA SER A 102 11.75 15.59 1.47
C SER A 102 11.05 15.57 2.83
N GLU A 103 9.74 15.55 2.88
CA GLU A 103 8.98 15.37 4.13
C GLU A 103 9.22 13.98 4.74
N ALA A 104 9.13 12.91 3.92
CA ALA A 104 9.39 11.56 4.38
C ALA A 104 10.76 11.43 5.04
N LEU A 105 11.81 11.97 4.43
CA LEU A 105 13.19 11.91 4.93
C LEU A 105 13.38 12.58 6.30
N THR A 106 12.49 13.46 6.73
CA THR A 106 12.55 14.09 8.07
C THR A 106 12.34 13.10 9.22
N LEU A 107 11.84 11.89 8.95
CA LEU A 107 11.69 10.84 9.94
C LEU A 107 12.95 9.98 10.13
N ALA A 108 13.93 10.09 9.23
CA ALA A 108 15.13 9.24 9.23
C ALA A 108 15.84 9.10 10.58
N PRO A 109 16.00 10.18 11.41
CA PRO A 109 16.66 10.07 12.71
C PRO A 109 15.90 9.25 13.76
N LEU A 110 14.61 8.95 13.51
CA LEU A 110 13.71 8.27 14.44
C LEU A 110 13.42 6.82 14.04
N VAL A 111 13.79 6.45 12.80
CA VAL A 111 13.47 5.10 12.27
C VAL A 111 14.68 4.18 12.41
N ASP A 112 14.45 2.98 12.90
CA ASP A 112 15.48 1.95 13.01
C ASP A 112 16.06 1.58 11.64
N ALA A 113 17.34 1.24 11.59
CA ALA A 113 18.04 0.91 10.34
C ALA A 113 17.39 -0.26 9.57
N ASP A 114 16.80 -1.21 10.29
CA ASP A 114 16.04 -2.35 9.74
C ASP A 114 14.53 -2.09 9.64
N SER A 115 14.10 -0.84 9.91
CA SER A 115 12.69 -0.41 9.84
C SER A 115 11.74 -1.10 10.81
N LYS A 116 12.24 -1.72 11.89
CA LYS A 116 11.40 -2.47 12.84
C LYS A 116 10.34 -1.63 13.52
N ASN A 117 10.62 -0.35 13.78
CA ASN A 117 9.67 0.56 14.41
C ASN A 117 8.74 1.29 13.43
N LEU A 118 8.95 1.12 12.09
CA LEU A 118 8.07 1.69 11.07
C LEU A 118 7.98 0.78 9.85
N MET A 119 6.84 0.12 9.68
CA MET A 119 6.45 -0.66 8.51
C MET A 119 5.42 0.11 7.68
N MET A 120 5.55 0.07 6.36
CA MET A 120 4.58 0.69 5.44
C MET A 120 3.40 -0.23 5.15
N GLY A 121 2.19 0.34 5.09
CA GLY A 121 0.96 -0.27 4.63
C GLY A 121 0.94 -0.45 3.11
N HIS A 122 1.89 -1.21 2.59
CA HIS A 122 2.03 -1.54 1.18
C HIS A 122 1.34 -2.88 0.88
N THR A 123 0.04 -2.89 1.07
CA THR A 123 -0.85 -4.05 1.18
C THR A 123 -0.68 -5.10 0.08
N LEU A 124 -0.39 -4.69 -1.18
CA LEU A 124 -0.24 -5.66 -2.27
C LEU A 124 0.95 -6.60 -2.10
N LEU A 125 1.94 -6.28 -1.29
CA LEU A 125 3.05 -7.20 -0.97
C LEU A 125 2.54 -8.46 -0.23
N TRP A 126 1.42 -8.34 0.49
CA TRP A 126 0.75 -9.43 1.20
C TRP A 126 -0.43 -10.02 0.43
N HIS A 127 -0.72 -9.50 -0.80
CA HIS A 127 -1.74 -10.06 -1.65
C HIS A 127 -1.34 -11.46 -2.10
N ARG A 128 -2.20 -12.43 -1.83
CA ARG A 128 -1.91 -13.86 -2.02
C ARG A 128 -1.46 -14.21 -3.45
N GLN A 129 -2.10 -13.61 -4.44
CA GLN A 129 -1.70 -13.80 -5.83
C GLN A 129 -0.32 -13.19 -6.12
N PHE A 130 0.05 -12.07 -5.49
CA PHE A 130 1.39 -11.48 -5.61
C PHE A 130 2.44 -12.36 -4.93
N GLN A 131 2.14 -12.94 -3.77
CA GLN A 131 3.02 -13.90 -3.10
C GLN A 131 3.20 -15.18 -3.93
N LEU A 132 2.13 -15.67 -4.58
CA LEU A 132 2.21 -16.79 -5.51
C LEU A 132 3.09 -16.43 -6.73
N LEU A 133 2.90 -15.24 -7.31
CA LEU A 133 3.74 -14.73 -8.38
C LEU A 133 5.22 -14.70 -7.99
N THR A 134 5.57 -14.15 -6.83
CA THR A 134 6.97 -14.08 -6.38
C THR A 134 7.57 -15.47 -6.15
N LYS A 135 6.76 -16.46 -5.76
CA LYS A 135 7.18 -17.85 -5.66
C LYS A 135 7.47 -18.48 -7.02
N GLU A 136 6.59 -18.25 -8.00
CA GLU A 136 6.75 -18.73 -9.37
C GLU A 136 7.99 -18.13 -10.06
N LEU A 137 8.29 -16.86 -9.81
CA LEU A 137 9.46 -16.18 -10.36
C LEU A 137 10.80 -16.77 -9.93
N LYS A 138 10.87 -17.44 -8.75
CA LYS A 138 12.11 -18.06 -8.25
C LYS A 138 12.63 -19.18 -9.17
N ASN A 139 11.75 -19.79 -9.95
CA ASN A 139 12.07 -20.90 -10.85
C ASN A 139 12.22 -20.45 -12.31
N ARG A 140 12.30 -19.12 -12.56
CA ARG A 140 12.32 -18.54 -13.89
C ARG A 140 13.63 -17.78 -14.15
N GLY A 141 13.89 -17.51 -15.43
CA GLY A 141 14.99 -16.66 -15.85
C GLY A 141 14.78 -15.19 -15.42
N PRO A 142 15.75 -14.32 -15.76
CA PRO A 142 15.66 -12.90 -15.39
C PRO A 142 14.40 -12.22 -15.92
N ILE A 143 13.85 -11.31 -15.14
CA ILE A 143 12.78 -10.40 -15.59
C ILE A 143 13.36 -9.48 -16.66
N ARG A 144 12.60 -9.26 -17.75
CA ARG A 144 12.93 -8.33 -18.84
C ARG A 144 11.97 -7.16 -18.92
N ALA A 145 10.69 -7.43 -18.70
CA ALA A 145 9.69 -6.37 -18.71
C ALA A 145 8.63 -6.58 -17.62
N ILE A 146 8.09 -5.46 -17.14
CA ILE A 146 6.99 -5.40 -16.18
C ILE A 146 5.96 -4.41 -16.72
N HIS A 147 4.70 -4.80 -16.78
CA HIS A 147 3.59 -3.92 -17.12
C HIS A 147 2.53 -3.95 -16.02
N ALA A 148 2.04 -2.77 -15.62
CA ALA A 148 0.94 -2.69 -14.67
C ALA A 148 -0.11 -1.68 -15.15
N THR A 149 -1.38 -2.04 -14.92
CA THR A 149 -2.51 -1.14 -15.17
C THR A 149 -3.42 -1.12 -13.95
N ARG A 150 -3.82 0.10 -13.56
CA ARG A 150 -4.63 0.32 -12.37
C ARG A 150 -5.69 1.40 -12.61
N PRO A 151 -6.81 1.03 -13.27
CA PRO A 151 -7.90 1.95 -13.53
C PRO A 151 -8.77 2.15 -12.27
N ARG A 152 -9.34 3.34 -12.12
CA ARG A 152 -10.28 3.69 -11.05
C ARG A 152 -11.47 4.46 -11.61
N SER A 153 -12.52 4.52 -10.80
CA SER A 153 -13.70 5.31 -11.09
C SER A 153 -13.37 6.82 -11.20
N ALA A 154 -14.05 7.50 -12.09
CA ALA A 154 -13.85 8.93 -12.39
C ALA A 154 -14.06 9.85 -11.18
N ASP A 155 -14.79 9.40 -10.14
CA ASP A 155 -14.99 10.14 -8.89
C ASP A 155 -13.75 10.22 -8.00
N HIS A 156 -12.71 9.39 -8.24
CA HIS A 156 -11.44 9.44 -7.49
C HIS A 156 -10.82 10.83 -7.53
N ARG A 157 -10.92 11.53 -8.67
CA ARG A 157 -10.40 12.89 -8.83
C ARG A 157 -11.04 13.89 -7.86
N THR A 158 -12.32 13.75 -7.57
CA THR A 158 -13.05 14.63 -6.66
C THR A 158 -13.09 14.14 -5.23
N ARG A 159 -13.00 12.83 -5.03
CA ARG A 159 -12.99 12.19 -3.71
C ARG A 159 -11.67 12.43 -2.97
N TYR A 160 -10.56 12.54 -3.71
CA TYR A 160 -9.21 12.72 -3.16
C TYR A 160 -8.56 13.98 -3.76
N PRO A 161 -9.02 15.18 -3.35
CA PRO A 161 -8.51 16.44 -3.88
C PRO A 161 -7.02 16.60 -3.53
N GLY A 162 -6.23 17.03 -4.53
CA GLY A 162 -4.76 17.17 -4.36
C GLY A 162 -3.95 15.92 -4.68
N GLU A 163 -4.57 14.74 -4.74
CA GLU A 163 -3.90 13.51 -5.14
C GLU A 163 -3.97 13.31 -6.67
N THR A 164 -2.98 12.65 -7.22
CA THR A 164 -2.90 12.29 -8.64
C THR A 164 -2.92 10.78 -8.83
N PRO A 165 -3.17 10.26 -10.05
CA PRO A 165 -3.00 8.84 -10.31
C PRO A 165 -1.59 8.32 -9.98
N PHE A 166 -0.53 9.16 -10.00
CA PHE A 166 0.82 8.78 -9.57
C PHE A 166 0.89 8.46 -8.08
N SER A 167 0.40 9.39 -7.22
CA SER A 167 0.52 9.29 -5.76
C SER A 167 -0.53 8.37 -5.13
N LEU A 168 -1.78 8.44 -5.60
CA LEU A 168 -2.88 7.70 -4.99
C LEU A 168 -2.95 6.24 -5.43
N THR A 169 -2.70 5.99 -6.73
CA THR A 169 -3.04 4.72 -7.39
C THR A 169 -1.78 3.97 -7.87
N MET A 170 -0.92 4.60 -8.66
CA MET A 170 0.30 3.99 -9.21
C MET A 170 1.32 3.65 -8.12
N VAL A 171 1.26 4.28 -6.95
CA VAL A 171 2.10 3.94 -5.78
C VAL A 171 2.04 2.43 -5.47
N HIS A 172 0.87 1.80 -5.67
CA HIS A 172 0.72 0.35 -5.47
C HIS A 172 1.57 -0.47 -6.45
N ASP A 173 1.67 -0.02 -7.69
CA ASP A 173 2.50 -0.68 -8.70
C ASP A 173 3.97 -0.36 -8.49
N LEU A 174 4.31 0.86 -8.07
CA LEU A 174 5.69 1.27 -7.81
C LEU A 174 6.32 0.45 -6.69
N TYR A 175 5.63 0.21 -5.56
CA TYR A 175 6.23 -0.61 -4.50
C TYR A 175 6.26 -2.10 -4.84
N THR A 176 5.32 -2.63 -5.65
CA THR A 176 5.42 -4.00 -6.12
C THR A 176 6.56 -4.18 -7.11
N VAL A 177 6.74 -3.24 -8.05
CA VAL A 177 7.90 -3.21 -8.97
C VAL A 177 9.21 -3.10 -8.17
N PHE A 178 9.28 -2.19 -7.17
CA PHE A 178 10.44 -2.04 -6.31
C PHE A 178 10.82 -3.38 -5.64
N ALA A 179 9.85 -4.11 -5.11
CA ALA A 179 10.08 -5.41 -4.50
C ALA A 179 10.55 -6.46 -5.54
N LEU A 180 9.96 -6.47 -6.73
CA LEU A 180 10.29 -7.42 -7.82
C LEU A 180 11.72 -7.23 -8.35
N VAL A 181 12.21 -5.98 -8.41
CA VAL A 181 13.60 -5.69 -8.83
C VAL A 181 14.58 -5.71 -7.65
N GLY A 182 14.16 -6.20 -6.48
CA GLY A 182 15.03 -6.33 -5.30
C GLY A 182 15.51 -5.01 -4.71
N GLY A 183 14.76 -3.91 -4.86
CA GLY A 183 15.12 -2.59 -4.39
C GLY A 183 16.11 -1.82 -5.27
N ALA A 184 16.40 -2.34 -6.47
CA ALA A 184 17.33 -1.69 -7.41
C ALA A 184 16.78 -0.35 -7.92
N GLN A 185 17.70 0.61 -8.15
CA GLN A 185 17.35 1.94 -8.64
C GLN A 185 17.27 1.98 -10.17
N PRO A 186 16.23 2.59 -10.76
CA PRO A 186 16.17 2.79 -12.19
C PRO A 186 17.21 3.83 -12.64
N LYS A 187 17.86 3.60 -13.77
CA LYS A 187 18.77 4.57 -14.40
C LYS A 187 18.03 5.69 -15.11
N LYS A 188 16.77 5.46 -15.49
CA LYS A 188 15.94 6.43 -16.22
C LYS A 188 14.47 6.31 -15.81
N LEU A 189 13.85 7.46 -15.62
CA LEU A 189 12.41 7.64 -15.46
C LEU A 189 11.89 8.49 -16.61
N SER A 190 10.67 8.24 -17.06
CA SER A 190 9.91 9.13 -17.93
C SER A 190 8.42 9.03 -17.58
N ALA A 191 7.69 10.12 -17.74
CA ALA A 191 6.28 10.15 -17.41
C ALA A 191 5.50 11.05 -18.37
N GLN A 192 4.22 10.75 -18.50
CA GLN A 192 3.22 11.55 -19.19
C GLN A 192 1.93 11.57 -18.39
N GLN A 193 1.21 12.67 -18.45
CA GLN A 193 -0.11 12.79 -17.82
C GLN A 193 -1.10 13.44 -18.76
N ARG A 194 -2.37 13.19 -18.51
CA ARG A 194 -3.48 13.94 -19.09
C ARG A 194 -4.21 14.69 -17.99
N GLU A 195 -4.40 15.98 -18.22
CA GLU A 195 -5.26 16.79 -17.37
C GLU A 195 -6.72 16.74 -17.85
N HIS A 196 -7.62 16.63 -16.90
CA HIS A 196 -9.04 16.65 -17.17
C HIS A 196 -9.52 18.09 -17.39
N GLN A 197 -10.48 18.31 -18.28
CA GLN A 197 -11.03 19.64 -18.60
C GLN A 197 -11.57 20.41 -17.38
N LEU A 198 -12.06 19.73 -16.36
CA LEU A 198 -12.53 20.31 -15.10
C LEU A 198 -11.41 20.41 -14.04
N GLY A 199 -10.16 20.26 -14.43
CA GLY A 199 -8.99 20.28 -13.55
C GLY A 199 -8.62 18.91 -12.96
N GLY A 200 -7.35 18.80 -12.53
CA GLY A 200 -6.75 17.58 -11.99
C GLY A 200 -6.32 16.58 -13.07
N VAL A 201 -5.40 15.71 -12.69
CA VAL A 201 -4.88 14.64 -13.57
C VAL A 201 -5.82 13.44 -13.51
N ASP A 202 -6.16 12.87 -14.66
CA ASP A 202 -7.02 11.69 -14.76
C ASP A 202 -6.35 10.49 -15.47
N VAL A 203 -5.21 10.70 -16.11
CA VAL A 203 -4.38 9.61 -16.67
C VAL A 203 -2.91 9.88 -16.36
N ALA A 204 -2.22 8.89 -15.87
CA ALA A 204 -0.79 8.89 -15.64
C ALA A 204 -0.13 7.67 -16.29
N HIS A 205 0.95 7.89 -17.02
CA HIS A 205 1.84 6.86 -17.58
C HIS A 205 3.24 7.11 -17.06
N ALA A 206 3.91 6.02 -16.65
CA ALA A 206 5.30 6.05 -16.23
C ALA A 206 6.08 4.94 -16.91
N GLN A 207 7.35 5.21 -17.24
CA GLN A 207 8.30 4.21 -17.70
C GLN A 207 9.57 4.29 -16.84
N LEU A 208 10.04 3.15 -16.40
CA LEU A 208 11.26 3.01 -15.61
C LEU A 208 12.20 2.05 -16.34
N THR A 209 13.49 2.36 -16.37
CA THR A 209 14.51 1.51 -17.00
C THR A 209 15.64 1.29 -16.03
N TRP A 210 16.04 0.04 -15.81
CA TRP A 210 17.16 -0.33 -14.94
C TRP A 210 18.47 -0.55 -15.71
N PRO A 211 19.64 -0.51 -15.02
CA PRO A 211 20.95 -0.71 -15.64
C PRO A 211 21.12 -2.06 -16.34
N ASP A 212 20.49 -3.11 -15.83
CA ASP A 212 20.50 -4.48 -16.37
C ASP A 212 19.54 -4.68 -17.56
N GLY A 213 18.83 -3.61 -17.97
CA GLY A 213 17.95 -3.61 -19.13
C GLY A 213 16.49 -3.94 -18.82
N VAL A 214 16.11 -4.18 -17.57
CA VAL A 214 14.69 -4.32 -17.19
C VAL A 214 13.94 -3.05 -17.52
N LEU A 215 12.73 -3.19 -18.08
CA LEU A 215 11.81 -2.11 -18.41
C LEU A 215 10.51 -2.28 -17.63
N ALA A 216 10.00 -1.21 -17.01
CA ALA A 216 8.65 -1.19 -16.48
C ALA A 216 7.80 -0.11 -17.13
N GLY A 217 6.59 -0.45 -17.55
CA GLY A 217 5.56 0.46 -18.05
C GLY A 217 4.33 0.41 -17.15
N LEU A 218 3.98 1.56 -16.54
CA LEU A 218 2.88 1.65 -15.58
C LEU A 218 1.83 2.63 -16.08
N ARG A 219 0.56 2.27 -15.89
CA ARG A 219 -0.58 3.13 -16.18
C ARG A 219 -1.54 3.15 -15.01
N ALA A 220 -1.93 4.34 -14.58
CA ALA A 220 -3.03 4.56 -13.66
C ALA A 220 -3.99 5.59 -14.25
N ASP A 221 -5.29 5.38 -14.10
CA ASP A 221 -6.28 6.33 -14.63
C ASP A 221 -7.59 6.35 -13.83
N TYR A 222 -8.35 7.44 -13.99
CA TYR A 222 -9.66 7.69 -13.42
C TYR A 222 -10.70 7.79 -14.54
N LEU A 223 -10.74 6.78 -15.43
CA LEU A 223 -11.59 6.78 -16.62
C LEU A 223 -12.78 5.84 -16.54
N ILE A 224 -12.88 5.00 -15.48
CA ILE A 224 -14.03 4.12 -15.31
C ILE A 224 -15.26 4.96 -14.97
N PRO A 225 -16.41 4.77 -15.65
CA PRO A 225 -17.65 5.45 -15.29
C PRO A 225 -18.03 5.21 -13.82
N ILE A 226 -18.61 6.25 -13.17
CA ILE A 226 -18.95 6.19 -11.73
C ILE A 226 -19.93 5.05 -11.42
N ASP A 227 -20.86 4.78 -12.34
CA ASP A 227 -21.89 3.74 -12.18
C ASP A 227 -21.48 2.40 -12.79
N ALA A 228 -20.21 2.23 -13.13
CA ALA A 228 -19.73 0.94 -13.67
C ALA A 228 -19.78 -0.16 -12.61
N ALA A 229 -20.09 -1.38 -13.06
CA ALA A 229 -20.03 -2.55 -12.18
C ALA A 229 -18.62 -2.70 -11.57
N ALA A 230 -18.53 -3.19 -10.33
CA ALA A 230 -17.28 -3.30 -9.58
C ALA A 230 -16.21 -4.17 -10.28
N ASP A 231 -16.61 -5.07 -11.17
CA ASP A 231 -15.72 -5.96 -11.93
C ASP A 231 -15.09 -5.32 -13.17
N VAL A 232 -15.49 -4.10 -13.52
CA VAL A 232 -14.93 -3.34 -14.67
C VAL A 232 -13.52 -2.79 -14.34
N ALA A 233 -13.25 -2.48 -13.08
CA ALA A 233 -11.92 -2.09 -12.64
C ALA A 233 -11.02 -3.34 -12.59
N ARG A 234 -10.10 -3.45 -13.56
CA ARG A 234 -9.18 -4.58 -13.67
C ARG A 234 -7.77 -4.13 -13.39
N ASP A 235 -7.36 -4.30 -12.13
CA ASP A 235 -5.97 -4.19 -11.77
C ASP A 235 -5.22 -5.38 -12.32
N GLU A 236 -4.11 -5.12 -13.01
CA GLU A 236 -3.32 -6.17 -13.65
C GLU A 236 -1.83 -5.88 -13.54
N LEU A 237 -1.06 -6.93 -13.31
CA LEU A 237 0.39 -6.92 -13.34
C LEU A 237 0.86 -8.05 -14.26
N GLU A 238 1.67 -7.73 -15.25
CA GLU A 238 2.30 -8.70 -16.16
C GLU A 238 3.82 -8.59 -16.06
N ILE A 239 4.48 -9.73 -15.97
CA ILE A 239 5.94 -9.84 -15.89
C ILE A 239 6.39 -10.80 -16.98
N SER A 240 7.42 -10.43 -17.71
CA SER A 240 7.98 -11.29 -18.77
C SER A 240 9.50 -11.36 -18.72
N GLY A 241 10.00 -12.50 -19.17
CA GLY A 241 11.41 -12.78 -19.41
C GLY A 241 11.60 -13.52 -20.74
N ASP A 242 12.79 -14.05 -20.96
CA ASP A 242 13.13 -14.72 -22.21
C ASP A 242 12.36 -16.05 -22.32
N GLY A 243 11.30 -16.07 -23.14
CA GLY A 243 10.49 -17.26 -23.43
C GLY A 243 9.36 -17.55 -22.43
N TRP A 244 9.11 -16.67 -21.46
CA TRP A 244 8.03 -16.82 -20.49
C TRP A 244 7.35 -15.50 -20.15
N SER A 245 6.08 -15.56 -19.71
CA SER A 245 5.40 -14.46 -19.04
C SER A 245 4.44 -14.97 -17.96
N ILE A 246 4.19 -14.12 -16.97
CA ILE A 246 3.19 -14.35 -15.93
C ILE A 246 2.31 -13.12 -15.84
N ARG A 247 1.01 -13.33 -15.98
CA ARG A 247 -0.02 -12.32 -15.82
C ARG A 247 -0.79 -12.57 -14.53
N LEU A 248 -0.87 -11.54 -13.72
CA LEU A 248 -1.63 -11.50 -12.48
C LEU A 248 -2.80 -10.55 -12.65
N PRO A 249 -4.00 -11.04 -12.99
CA PRO A 249 -5.24 -10.27 -12.88
C PRO A 249 -5.65 -10.30 -11.40
N TYR A 250 -5.50 -9.18 -10.69
CA TYR A 250 -5.84 -9.13 -9.26
C TYR A 250 -7.30 -9.54 -9.03
N ASP A 251 -7.54 -10.19 -7.89
CA ASP A 251 -8.86 -10.68 -7.43
C ASP A 251 -9.55 -11.74 -8.30
N LYS A 252 -8.88 -12.28 -9.34
CA LYS A 252 -9.45 -13.35 -10.19
C LYS A 252 -9.13 -14.77 -9.70
N GLY A 253 -8.32 -14.92 -8.67
CA GLY A 253 -8.01 -16.22 -8.06
C GLY A 253 -7.12 -17.13 -8.90
N PHE A 254 -6.31 -16.59 -9.81
CA PHE A 254 -5.31 -17.36 -10.56
C PHE A 254 -4.17 -16.47 -11.07
N LEU A 255 -3.06 -17.08 -11.42
CA LEU A 255 -2.04 -16.54 -12.31
C LEU A 255 -2.18 -17.21 -13.68
N GLU A 256 -1.96 -16.46 -14.74
CA GLU A 256 -1.83 -17.00 -16.11
C GLU A 256 -0.35 -17.00 -16.49
N VAL A 257 0.16 -18.19 -16.75
CA VAL A 257 1.58 -18.41 -17.05
C VAL A 257 1.71 -18.89 -18.48
N VAL A 258 2.53 -18.21 -19.25
CA VAL A 258 2.96 -18.64 -20.59
C VAL A 258 4.41 -19.07 -20.49
N ASP A 259 4.72 -20.28 -20.91
CA ASP A 259 6.08 -20.83 -20.91
C ASP A 259 6.27 -21.68 -22.15
N GLN A 260 7.27 -21.37 -22.97
CA GLN A 260 7.58 -22.07 -24.24
C GLN A 260 6.37 -22.27 -25.17
N GLY A 261 5.41 -21.32 -25.13
CA GLY A 261 4.20 -21.37 -25.95
C GLY A 261 3.00 -22.12 -25.32
N GLU A 262 3.17 -22.74 -24.16
CA GLU A 262 2.07 -23.31 -23.39
C GLU A 262 1.47 -22.29 -22.43
N VAL A 263 0.15 -22.30 -22.30
CA VAL A 263 -0.60 -21.43 -21.38
C VAL A 263 -1.19 -22.25 -20.25
N THR A 264 -0.82 -21.94 -19.02
CA THR A 264 -1.32 -22.58 -17.81
C THR A 264 -1.96 -21.57 -16.87
N LYS A 265 -3.00 -21.98 -16.12
CA LYS A 265 -3.57 -21.20 -15.03
C LYS A 265 -3.22 -21.85 -13.70
N ILE A 266 -2.49 -21.12 -12.86
CA ILE A 266 -2.16 -21.55 -11.50
C ILE A 266 -3.22 -20.95 -10.58
N LYS A 267 -4.03 -21.80 -9.95
CA LYS A 267 -5.06 -21.35 -9.01
C LYS A 267 -4.44 -20.73 -7.76
N CYS A 268 -5.07 -19.67 -7.30
CA CYS A 268 -4.84 -19.04 -6.02
C CYS A 268 -6.18 -19.00 -5.27
N GLU A 269 -6.31 -19.76 -4.21
CA GLU A 269 -7.56 -19.87 -3.47
C GLU A 269 -7.58 -18.88 -2.30
N LEU A 270 -8.74 -18.25 -2.09
CA LEU A 270 -9.00 -17.45 -0.91
C LEU A 270 -9.24 -18.41 0.27
N PRO A 271 -8.51 -18.27 1.39
CA PRO A 271 -8.75 -19.12 2.55
C PRO A 271 -10.07 -18.76 3.23
N GLU A 272 -10.73 -19.76 3.79
CA GLU A 272 -11.87 -19.53 4.66
C GLU A 272 -11.39 -18.88 5.99
N ARG A 273 -11.68 -17.59 6.13
CA ARG A 273 -11.36 -16.80 7.34
C ARG A 273 -12.54 -15.92 7.70
N VAL A 274 -12.81 -15.79 8.99
CA VAL A 274 -13.86 -14.89 9.47
C VAL A 274 -13.53 -13.45 9.11
N GLY A 275 -14.48 -12.76 8.46
CA GLY A 275 -14.34 -11.36 8.05
C GLY A 275 -13.46 -11.13 6.81
N VAL A 276 -13.15 -12.19 6.04
CA VAL A 276 -12.42 -12.12 4.78
C VAL A 276 -13.31 -12.71 3.67
N ASN A 277 -13.72 -11.86 2.72
CA ASN A 277 -14.64 -12.23 1.63
C ASN A 277 -14.00 -12.09 0.24
N ASN A 278 -12.84 -11.43 0.15
CA ASN A 278 -12.11 -11.22 -1.10
C ASN A 278 -10.59 -11.17 -0.85
N PHE A 279 -9.81 -11.18 -1.93
CA PHE A 279 -8.34 -11.20 -1.85
C PHE A 279 -7.74 -9.93 -1.26
N TYR A 280 -8.39 -8.77 -1.40
CA TYR A 280 -7.91 -7.54 -0.81
C TYR A 280 -8.08 -7.53 0.72
N GLU A 281 -9.22 -8.02 1.22
CA GLU A 281 -9.43 -8.23 2.67
C GLU A 281 -8.41 -9.23 3.24
N ASP A 282 -8.12 -10.32 2.50
CA ASP A 282 -7.07 -11.27 2.88
C ASP A 282 -5.67 -10.62 2.89
N ALA A 283 -5.38 -9.75 1.93
CA ALA A 283 -4.11 -9.03 1.88
C ALA A 283 -3.90 -8.12 3.09
N VAL A 284 -4.91 -7.31 3.46
CA VAL A 284 -4.87 -6.47 4.66
C VAL A 284 -4.75 -7.31 5.92
N ARG A 285 -5.45 -8.46 5.98
CA ARG A 285 -5.33 -9.39 7.10
C ARG A 285 -3.91 -9.94 7.22
N ASN A 286 -3.30 -10.38 6.13
CA ASN A 286 -1.92 -10.88 6.10
C ASN A 286 -0.91 -9.79 6.49
N GLU A 287 -1.12 -8.54 6.05
CA GLU A 287 -0.32 -7.38 6.43
C GLU A 287 -0.38 -7.12 7.94
N LEU A 288 -1.57 -7.13 8.53
CA LEU A 288 -1.77 -6.96 9.96
C LEU A 288 -1.15 -8.12 10.77
N GLU A 289 -1.30 -9.37 10.32
CA GLU A 289 -0.64 -10.53 10.92
C GLU A 289 0.89 -10.39 10.88
N HIS A 290 1.44 -9.89 9.77
CA HIS A 290 2.88 -9.62 9.66
C HIS A 290 3.33 -8.51 10.61
N PHE A 291 2.58 -7.40 10.69
CA PHE A 291 2.88 -6.32 11.63
C PHE A 291 2.85 -6.82 13.10
N ILE A 292 1.86 -7.63 13.47
CA ILE A 292 1.80 -8.23 14.81
C ILE A 292 2.98 -9.17 15.07
N ALA A 293 3.40 -9.95 14.05
CA ALA A 293 4.59 -10.79 14.16
C ALA A 293 5.88 -9.94 14.29
N LEU A 294 5.95 -8.79 13.63
CA LEU A 294 7.04 -7.82 13.77
C LEU A 294 7.14 -7.28 15.20
N LEU A 295 6.00 -6.93 15.83
CA LEU A 295 5.94 -6.50 17.24
C LEU A 295 6.39 -7.59 18.24
N ASN A 296 6.57 -8.84 17.79
CA ASN A 296 7.12 -9.95 18.58
C ASN A 296 8.56 -10.31 18.18
N ASP A 297 9.22 -9.49 17.35
CA ASP A 297 10.57 -9.75 16.79
C ASP A 297 10.69 -11.07 16.00
N ASN A 298 9.58 -11.60 15.51
CA ASN A 298 9.55 -12.89 14.83
C ASN A 298 9.84 -12.81 13.32
N VAL A 299 9.72 -11.62 12.73
CA VAL A 299 9.88 -11.40 11.29
C VAL A 299 10.61 -10.08 11.03
N ALA A 300 11.18 -9.95 9.81
CA ALA A 300 11.76 -8.70 9.33
C ALA A 300 10.75 -7.97 8.42
N VAL A 301 10.89 -6.65 8.30
CA VAL A 301 10.12 -5.87 7.32
C VAL A 301 10.63 -6.20 5.91
N PRO A 302 9.76 -6.66 4.99
CA PRO A 302 10.18 -7.07 3.66
C PRO A 302 10.56 -5.89 2.78
N ILE A 303 11.36 -6.16 1.73
CA ILE A 303 11.65 -5.19 0.67
C ILE A 303 10.34 -4.68 0.09
N GLY A 304 10.25 -3.37 -0.08
CA GLY A 304 9.06 -2.67 -0.54
C GLY A 304 8.14 -2.16 0.59
N ALA A 305 8.32 -2.62 1.84
CA ALA A 305 7.56 -2.14 3.00
C ALA A 305 8.42 -1.43 4.05
N ARG A 306 9.73 -1.35 3.86
CA ARG A 306 10.63 -0.62 4.77
C ARG A 306 10.50 0.88 4.57
N TYR A 307 10.79 1.64 5.61
CA TYR A 307 10.82 3.09 5.56
C TYR A 307 11.71 3.63 4.43
N GLN A 308 12.93 3.11 4.30
CA GLN A 308 13.88 3.53 3.27
C GLN A 308 13.34 3.25 1.87
N ASP A 309 12.66 2.12 1.69
CA ASP A 309 12.04 1.75 0.42
C ASP A 309 10.90 2.73 0.07
N ALA A 310 10.08 3.10 1.07
CA ALA A 310 9.00 4.06 0.89
C ALA A 310 9.50 5.47 0.57
N CYS A 311 10.59 5.93 1.20
CA CYS A 311 11.23 7.20 0.85
C CYS A 311 11.70 7.20 -0.61
N GLN A 312 12.31 6.10 -1.05
CA GLN A 312 12.77 5.95 -2.43
C GLN A 312 11.63 5.89 -3.44
N ILE A 313 10.55 5.19 -3.10
CA ILE A 313 9.34 5.13 -3.93
C ILE A 313 8.68 6.51 -4.02
N GLN A 314 8.65 7.25 -2.91
CA GLN A 314 8.15 8.63 -2.91
C GLN A 314 9.01 9.56 -3.78
N GLU A 315 10.35 9.39 -3.78
CA GLU A 315 11.23 10.12 -4.69
C GLU A 315 10.92 9.80 -6.16
N TRP A 316 10.63 8.54 -6.48
CA TRP A 316 10.19 8.20 -7.85
C TRP A 316 8.88 8.91 -8.21
N ILE A 317 7.90 8.93 -7.31
CA ILE A 317 6.62 9.61 -7.50
C ILE A 317 6.84 11.11 -7.77
N ASP A 318 7.64 11.77 -6.93
CA ASP A 318 7.93 13.21 -7.06
C ASP A 318 8.57 13.52 -8.43
N ARG A 319 9.56 12.70 -8.82
CA ARG A 319 10.24 12.84 -10.12
C ARG A 319 9.31 12.55 -11.30
N LEU A 320 8.45 11.52 -11.22
CA LEU A 320 7.48 11.21 -12.27
C LEU A 320 6.47 12.36 -12.46
N ILE A 321 6.01 12.96 -11.37
CA ILE A 321 5.11 14.12 -11.40
C ILE A 321 5.81 15.32 -12.05
N ALA A 322 7.06 15.63 -11.68
CA ALA A 322 7.84 16.70 -12.29
C ALA A 322 8.05 16.49 -13.80
N LEU A 323 8.52 15.29 -14.20
CA LEU A 323 8.70 14.94 -15.61
C LEU A 323 7.39 15.03 -16.42
N ALA A 324 6.26 14.61 -15.83
CA ALA A 324 4.96 14.67 -16.51
C ALA A 324 4.45 16.11 -16.71
N LYS A 325 4.91 17.06 -15.89
CA LYS A 325 4.64 18.51 -16.04
C LYS A 325 5.61 19.21 -16.99
N GLY A 326 6.70 18.57 -17.38
CA GLY A 326 7.77 19.16 -18.19
C GLY A 326 8.77 19.99 -17.38
N ASP A 327 8.80 19.78 -16.08
CA ASP A 327 9.75 20.40 -15.16
C ASP A 327 11.01 19.51 -15.11
N ASP A 328 11.95 19.70 -16.07
CA ASP A 328 13.29 19.05 -16.09
C ASP A 328 14.34 19.82 -15.33
#